data_bba5975e1537bbe4163cd3a02777c874
#
_entry.id   bba5975e1537bbe4163cd3a02777c874
#
_cell.length_a   1.000
_cell.length_b   1.000
_cell.length_c   1.000
_cell.angle_alpha   90.00
_cell.angle_beta   90.00
_cell.angle_gamma   90.00
#
_symmetry.space_group_name_H-M   'P 1'
#
loop_
_entity.id
_entity.type
_entity.pdbx_description
1 polymer ?
#
loop_
_entity_poly.entity_id
_entity_poly.type
_entity_poly.pdbx_seq_one_letter_code
_entity_poly.pdbx_strand_id
1 'polypeptide(L)'
;MKAIIQPDKTSHALILTQKPIPIPAHPQDVLVRVHATAPCKGELDWALYAPEYILPSKIPIPGQDLAGSVLSAPEGSKFKIGDSVYARIEANRPGAGAEYALPRESELALKPKNLSWIETAATPLSSLTAYQALFTQGNLCVAALAGDQVAKNTNASLRVLVTSASSSVGSWVIQLAREAGVGGIIGVTSTKNIGFIRSLGATEIIDYMDQDISDWVAYDQSREVDLIIDTIGGPSLAYSWHAVREGGNIISVCGFPEQSRPEGVTKKANSSFYLVNPKGTDLDSITHLIEADRVKPIVDSVVEFDDFAKAWEKVEAGHTRGKVVVKISGEM
;
A
#
# COMPACT_ATOMS: atom_id res chain seq x y z
N MET A 1 -9.39 -25.65 -7.86
CA MET A 1 -9.80 -24.28 -7.49
C MET A 1 -9.82 -23.37 -8.71
N LYS A 2 -10.75 -22.44 -8.79
CA LYS A 2 -10.67 -21.33 -9.75
C LYS A 2 -9.51 -20.41 -9.39
N ALA A 3 -8.74 -19.95 -10.39
CA ALA A 3 -7.62 -19.03 -10.21
C ALA A 3 -7.48 -18.12 -11.43
N ILE A 4 -7.19 -16.85 -11.19
CA ILE A 4 -6.80 -15.87 -12.20
C ILE A 4 -5.32 -16.10 -12.50
N ILE A 5 -4.96 -16.13 -13.77
CA ILE A 5 -3.58 -16.33 -14.20
C ILE A 5 -3.22 -15.28 -15.26
N GLN A 6 -2.00 -14.77 -15.18
CA GLN A 6 -1.33 -14.04 -16.25
C GLN A 6 -0.48 -15.05 -17.06
N PRO A 7 -0.98 -15.59 -18.17
CA PRO A 7 -0.28 -16.66 -18.90
C PRO A 7 0.99 -16.19 -19.61
N ASP A 8 1.04 -14.92 -19.96
CA ASP A 8 2.18 -14.28 -20.61
C ASP A 8 2.56 -13.01 -19.84
N LYS A 9 3.77 -13.01 -19.25
CA LYS A 9 4.30 -11.87 -18.49
C LYS A 9 4.53 -10.60 -19.29
N THR A 10 4.51 -10.69 -20.62
CA THR A 10 4.63 -9.53 -21.54
C THR A 10 3.28 -8.94 -21.92
N SER A 11 2.19 -9.48 -21.40
CA SER A 11 0.82 -9.06 -21.67
C SER A 11 0.04 -8.88 -20.38
N HIS A 12 -0.82 -7.88 -20.31
CA HIS A 12 -1.77 -7.70 -19.19
C HIS A 12 -3.01 -8.59 -19.31
N ALA A 13 -3.05 -9.49 -20.31
CA ALA A 13 -4.16 -10.43 -20.45
C ALA A 13 -4.20 -11.40 -19.27
N LEU A 14 -5.37 -11.52 -18.68
CA LEU A 14 -5.66 -12.42 -17.57
C LEU A 14 -6.72 -13.45 -17.98
N ILE A 15 -6.59 -14.66 -17.51
CA ILE A 15 -7.57 -15.73 -17.71
C ILE A 15 -7.99 -16.36 -16.39
N LEU A 16 -9.27 -16.80 -16.32
CA LEU A 16 -9.75 -17.64 -15.24
C LEU A 16 -9.57 -19.10 -15.64
N THR A 17 -8.98 -19.91 -14.77
CA THR A 17 -8.68 -21.32 -15.06
C THR A 17 -8.83 -22.18 -13.81
N GLN A 18 -8.82 -23.52 -14.02
CA GLN A 18 -8.80 -24.49 -12.92
C GLN A 18 -7.36 -24.84 -12.56
N LYS A 19 -7.03 -24.81 -11.28
CA LYS A 19 -5.75 -25.25 -10.72
C LYS A 19 -5.99 -26.21 -9.55
N PRO A 20 -5.03 -27.08 -9.23
CA PRO A 20 -5.06 -27.81 -7.96
C PRO A 20 -5.11 -26.84 -6.77
N ILE A 21 -5.75 -27.26 -5.68
CA ILE A 21 -5.62 -26.53 -4.40
C ILE A 21 -4.16 -26.61 -3.97
N PRO A 22 -3.52 -25.51 -3.58
CA PRO A 22 -2.12 -25.52 -3.19
C PRO A 22 -1.93 -26.33 -1.89
N ILE A 23 -0.84 -27.07 -1.82
CA ILE A 23 -0.48 -27.90 -0.67
C ILE A 23 0.63 -27.19 0.10
N PRO A 24 0.49 -26.97 1.43
CA PRO A 24 1.56 -26.44 2.25
C PRO A 24 2.85 -27.26 2.10
N ALA A 25 3.95 -26.61 1.75
CA ALA A 25 5.26 -27.22 1.52
C ALA A 25 6.36 -26.59 2.36
N HIS A 26 6.16 -25.39 2.85
CA HIS A 26 7.08 -24.69 3.73
C HIS A 26 6.55 -24.68 5.17
N PRO A 27 7.43 -24.75 6.19
CA PRO A 27 7.04 -24.79 7.62
C PRO A 27 6.17 -23.62 8.11
N GLN A 28 6.14 -22.52 7.36
CA GLN A 28 5.30 -21.36 7.69
C GLN A 28 4.07 -21.20 6.79
N ASP A 29 3.80 -22.14 5.88
CA ASP A 29 2.65 -22.04 4.98
C ASP A 29 1.34 -22.22 5.75
N VAL A 30 0.44 -21.26 5.59
CA VAL A 30 -0.93 -21.31 6.11
C VAL A 30 -1.87 -21.39 4.91
N LEU A 31 -2.69 -22.44 4.83
CA LEU A 31 -3.70 -22.56 3.78
C LEU A 31 -4.91 -21.70 4.15
N VAL A 32 -5.22 -20.75 3.29
CA VAL A 32 -6.33 -19.81 3.48
C VAL A 32 -7.34 -19.94 2.34
N ARG A 33 -8.63 -20.04 2.69
CA ARG A 33 -9.74 -19.84 1.75
C ARG A 33 -9.88 -18.34 1.55
N VAL A 34 -9.74 -17.87 0.32
CA VAL A 34 -9.79 -16.45 -0.01
C VAL A 34 -11.24 -15.98 -0.14
N HIS A 35 -11.58 -14.89 0.54
CA HIS A 35 -12.88 -14.22 0.40
C HIS A 35 -12.80 -13.02 -0.54
N ALA A 36 -11.69 -12.27 -0.47
CA ALA A 36 -11.45 -11.12 -1.34
C ALA A 36 -9.95 -10.89 -1.55
N THR A 37 -9.63 -10.27 -2.68
CA THR A 37 -8.30 -9.79 -3.04
C THR A 37 -8.39 -8.40 -3.67
N ALA A 38 -7.27 -7.69 -3.78
CA ALA A 38 -7.25 -6.40 -4.45
C ALA A 38 -6.01 -6.23 -5.33
N PRO A 39 -6.15 -5.87 -6.62
CA PRO A 39 -5.03 -5.60 -7.50
C PRO A 39 -4.23 -4.37 -7.07
N CYS A 40 -2.96 -4.36 -7.50
CA CYS A 40 -2.07 -3.21 -7.39
C CYS A 40 -1.67 -2.74 -8.79
N LYS A 41 -1.59 -1.42 -9.00
CA LYS A 41 -1.14 -0.87 -10.28
C LYS A 41 0.27 -1.36 -10.61
N GLY A 42 0.48 -1.81 -11.84
CA GLY A 42 1.74 -2.32 -12.35
C GLY A 42 2.14 -3.71 -11.85
N GLU A 43 1.30 -4.41 -11.06
CA GLU A 43 1.67 -5.74 -10.55
C GLU A 43 1.88 -6.78 -11.64
N LEU A 44 1.22 -6.61 -12.79
CA LEU A 44 1.37 -7.50 -13.94
C LEU A 44 2.71 -7.32 -14.67
N ASP A 45 3.40 -6.21 -14.42
CA ASP A 45 4.70 -5.90 -15.02
C ASP A 45 5.88 -6.26 -14.11
N TRP A 46 5.65 -6.64 -12.85
CA TRP A 46 6.74 -6.90 -11.90
C TRP A 46 7.71 -7.98 -12.39
N ALA A 47 7.23 -9.00 -13.09
CA ALA A 47 8.09 -10.05 -13.64
C ALA A 47 9.00 -9.55 -14.81
N LEU A 48 8.67 -8.41 -15.41
CA LEU A 48 9.48 -7.75 -16.45
C LEU A 48 10.49 -6.78 -15.83
N TYR A 49 10.05 -5.96 -14.87
CA TYR A 49 10.86 -4.89 -14.28
C TYR A 49 11.78 -5.35 -13.16
N ALA A 50 11.45 -6.46 -12.48
CA ALA A 50 12.23 -7.02 -11.39
C ALA A 50 12.37 -8.55 -11.52
N PRO A 51 12.96 -9.05 -12.63
CA PRO A 51 13.08 -10.49 -12.90
C PRO A 51 13.96 -11.22 -11.88
N GLU A 52 14.85 -10.52 -11.20
CA GLU A 52 15.65 -11.04 -10.10
C GLU A 52 14.82 -11.30 -8.83
N TYR A 53 13.71 -10.58 -8.68
CA TYR A 53 12.76 -10.73 -7.57
C TYR A 53 11.67 -11.76 -7.86
N ILE A 54 11.14 -11.78 -9.08
CA ILE A 54 10.03 -12.63 -9.48
C ILE A 54 10.56 -13.87 -10.20
N LEU A 55 10.68 -14.97 -9.48
CA LEU A 55 11.24 -16.21 -10.01
C LEU A 55 10.41 -16.74 -11.18
N PRO A 56 11.08 -17.26 -12.23
CA PRO A 56 10.39 -17.89 -13.38
C PRO A 56 9.48 -19.08 -12.99
N SER A 57 9.76 -19.73 -11.85
CA SER A 57 8.98 -20.84 -11.31
C SER A 57 7.70 -20.42 -10.59
N LYS A 58 7.50 -19.10 -10.34
CA LYS A 58 6.28 -18.60 -9.73
C LYS A 58 5.07 -18.95 -10.59
N ILE A 59 4.04 -19.57 -10.01
CA ILE A 59 2.73 -19.68 -10.65
C ILE A 59 2.17 -18.24 -10.72
N PRO A 60 1.87 -17.70 -11.92
CA PRO A 60 1.57 -16.29 -12.13
C PRO A 60 0.12 -15.94 -11.74
N ILE A 61 -0.25 -16.22 -10.50
CA ILE A 61 -1.51 -15.76 -9.89
C ILE A 61 -1.25 -14.36 -9.32
N PRO A 62 -1.95 -13.31 -9.80
CA PRO A 62 -1.83 -11.93 -9.30
C PRO A 62 -2.68 -11.72 -8.02
N GLY A 63 -2.68 -10.45 -7.52
CA GLY A 63 -3.44 -10.05 -6.34
C GLY A 63 -2.69 -10.38 -5.05
N GLN A 64 -1.83 -9.47 -4.60
CA GLN A 64 -1.00 -9.70 -3.40
C GLN A 64 -1.73 -9.40 -2.08
N ASP A 65 -2.85 -8.67 -2.11
CA ASP A 65 -3.73 -8.47 -0.97
C ASP A 65 -4.63 -9.68 -0.75
N LEU A 66 -4.70 -10.17 0.47
CA LEU A 66 -5.50 -11.32 0.88
C LEU A 66 -6.39 -10.98 2.07
N ALA A 67 -7.67 -11.35 1.98
CA ALA A 67 -8.57 -11.47 3.12
C ALA A 67 -9.28 -12.84 3.03
N GLY A 68 -9.23 -13.63 4.10
CA GLY A 68 -9.75 -15.00 4.06
C GLY A 68 -9.79 -15.72 5.40
N SER A 69 -10.20 -16.99 5.36
CA SER A 69 -10.31 -17.85 6.54
C SER A 69 -9.29 -18.98 6.49
N VAL A 70 -8.65 -19.25 7.61
CA VAL A 70 -7.64 -20.31 7.76
C VAL A 70 -8.29 -21.69 7.65
N LEU A 71 -7.75 -22.53 6.77
CA LEU A 71 -8.15 -23.93 6.62
C LEU A 71 -7.15 -24.91 7.25
N SER A 72 -5.86 -24.58 7.20
CA SER A 72 -4.82 -25.30 7.92
C SER A 72 -3.67 -24.36 8.25
N ALA A 73 -3.01 -24.62 9.37
CA ALA A 73 -1.83 -23.89 9.82
C ALA A 73 -0.79 -24.89 10.37
N PRO A 74 0.50 -24.52 10.41
CA PRO A 74 1.55 -25.35 10.99
C PRO A 74 1.28 -25.69 12.46
N GLU A 75 1.84 -26.80 12.93
CA GLU A 75 1.82 -27.13 14.36
C GLU A 75 2.52 -26.01 15.15
N GLY A 76 1.91 -25.60 16.26
CA GLY A 76 2.40 -24.49 17.08
C GLY A 76 2.10 -23.09 16.55
N SER A 77 1.45 -22.93 15.39
CA SER A 77 1.04 -21.65 14.86
C SER A 77 0.13 -20.89 15.82
N LYS A 78 0.28 -19.54 15.81
CA LYS A 78 -0.65 -18.63 16.50
C LYS A 78 -2.05 -18.64 15.85
N PHE A 79 -2.16 -18.99 14.59
CA PHE A 79 -3.43 -19.03 13.86
C PHE A 79 -4.08 -20.41 13.96
N LYS A 80 -5.42 -20.43 14.02
CA LYS A 80 -6.25 -21.63 14.14
C LYS A 80 -7.16 -21.79 12.93
N ILE A 81 -7.58 -23.02 12.66
CA ILE A 81 -8.61 -23.29 11.64
C ILE A 81 -9.86 -22.47 11.97
N GLY A 82 -10.38 -21.76 10.98
CA GLY A 82 -11.53 -20.87 11.09
C GLY A 82 -11.18 -19.42 11.42
N ASP A 83 -9.94 -19.11 11.79
CA ASP A 83 -9.55 -17.72 12.01
C ASP A 83 -9.72 -16.88 10.74
N SER A 84 -10.29 -15.68 10.94
CA SER A 84 -10.36 -14.65 9.91
C SER A 84 -9.04 -13.90 9.87
N VAL A 85 -8.37 -13.89 8.71
CA VAL A 85 -7.02 -13.37 8.54
C VAL A 85 -6.89 -12.48 7.31
N TYR A 86 -5.84 -11.67 7.29
CA TYR A 86 -5.47 -10.88 6.13
C TYR A 86 -3.95 -10.75 6.03
N ALA A 87 -3.46 -10.52 4.82
CA ALA A 87 -2.03 -10.42 4.53
C ALA A 87 -1.76 -9.66 3.23
N ARG A 88 -0.54 -9.16 3.11
CA ARG A 88 0.11 -8.94 1.83
C ARG A 88 1.01 -10.15 1.59
N ILE A 89 0.73 -10.91 0.53
CA ILE A 89 1.56 -12.05 0.14
C ILE A 89 2.82 -11.55 -0.58
N GLU A 90 3.99 -12.15 -0.32
CA GLU A 90 5.24 -11.78 -1.00
C GLU A 90 5.13 -11.89 -2.52
N ALA A 91 5.62 -10.87 -3.25
CA ALA A 91 5.45 -10.73 -4.69
C ALA A 91 6.04 -11.88 -5.52
N ASN A 92 7.06 -12.56 -5.03
CA ASN A 92 7.69 -13.71 -5.69
C ASN A 92 6.91 -15.03 -5.54
N ARG A 93 5.76 -15.01 -4.86
CA ARG A 93 4.87 -16.18 -4.66
C ARG A 93 3.50 -15.95 -5.32
N PRO A 94 2.73 -17.03 -5.58
CA PRO A 94 1.37 -16.90 -6.08
C PRO A 94 0.54 -15.99 -5.17
N GLY A 95 -0.21 -15.08 -5.77
CA GLY A 95 -1.09 -14.17 -5.06
C GLY A 95 -2.43 -14.79 -4.66
N ALA A 96 -3.35 -13.94 -4.22
CA ALA A 96 -4.69 -14.29 -3.74
C ALA A 96 -5.79 -14.14 -4.81
N GLY A 97 -5.44 -13.97 -6.10
CA GLY A 97 -6.40 -14.01 -7.21
C GLY A 97 -6.93 -15.43 -7.47
N ALA A 98 -7.28 -16.18 -6.44
CA ALA A 98 -7.73 -17.57 -6.49
C ALA A 98 -8.60 -17.91 -5.27
N GLU A 99 -9.35 -19.02 -5.32
CA GLU A 99 -10.17 -19.46 -4.19
C GLU A 99 -9.36 -19.87 -2.94
N TYR A 100 -8.07 -20.23 -3.11
CA TYR A 100 -7.17 -20.59 -2.01
C TYR A 100 -5.78 -20.01 -2.26
N ALA A 101 -5.11 -19.62 -1.18
CA ALA A 101 -3.75 -19.09 -1.21
C ALA A 101 -2.91 -19.63 -0.03
N LEU A 102 -1.57 -19.53 -0.16
CA LEU A 102 -0.60 -19.94 0.85
C LEU A 102 0.25 -18.75 1.31
N PRO A 103 -0.29 -17.81 2.11
CA PRO A 103 0.56 -16.85 2.80
C PRO A 103 1.46 -17.56 3.81
N ARG A 104 2.56 -16.90 4.20
CA ARG A 104 3.37 -17.29 5.34
C ARG A 104 2.76 -16.81 6.64
N GLU A 105 2.95 -17.54 7.74
CA GLU A 105 2.50 -17.11 9.06
C GLU A 105 3.02 -15.72 9.43
N SER A 106 4.27 -15.41 9.07
CA SER A 106 4.90 -14.10 9.31
C SER A 106 4.25 -12.92 8.56
N GLU A 107 3.49 -13.20 7.50
CA GLU A 107 2.79 -12.19 6.71
C GLU A 107 1.38 -11.89 7.21
N LEU A 108 0.82 -12.82 8.00
CA LEU A 108 -0.58 -12.80 8.44
C LEU A 108 -0.79 -11.96 9.70
N ALA A 109 -1.96 -11.32 9.75
CA ALA A 109 -2.58 -10.79 10.94
C ALA A 109 -4.04 -11.23 11.03
N LEU A 110 -4.63 -11.17 12.23
CA LEU A 110 -6.08 -11.35 12.40
C LEU A 110 -6.82 -10.20 11.75
N LYS A 111 -7.89 -10.52 11.05
CA LYS A 111 -8.77 -9.54 10.42
C LYS A 111 -9.35 -8.58 11.47
N PRO A 112 -9.33 -7.25 11.23
CA PRO A 112 -10.03 -6.30 12.09
C PRO A 112 -11.52 -6.68 12.23
N LYS A 113 -12.05 -6.68 13.46
CA LYS A 113 -13.42 -7.14 13.75
C LYS A 113 -14.49 -6.25 13.14
N ASN A 114 -14.20 -4.96 13.01
CA ASN A 114 -15.12 -3.93 12.47
C ASN A 114 -15.04 -3.74 10.96
N LEU A 115 -14.27 -4.55 10.22
CA LEU A 115 -14.21 -4.50 8.75
C LEU A 115 -14.96 -5.69 8.12
N SER A 116 -15.58 -5.45 6.96
CA SER A 116 -16.01 -6.49 6.03
C SER A 116 -14.81 -7.18 5.35
N TRP A 117 -15.04 -8.29 4.64
CA TRP A 117 -14.00 -8.94 3.83
C TRP A 117 -13.45 -8.02 2.73
N ILE A 118 -14.33 -7.22 2.14
CA ILE A 118 -13.98 -6.25 1.08
C ILE A 118 -13.04 -5.18 1.62
N GLU A 119 -13.38 -4.54 2.72
CA GLU A 119 -12.55 -3.52 3.35
C GLU A 119 -11.23 -4.12 3.86
N THR A 120 -11.28 -5.35 4.36
CA THR A 120 -10.08 -6.08 4.80
C THR A 120 -9.12 -6.31 3.65
N ALA A 121 -9.59 -6.76 2.47
CA ALA A 121 -8.75 -6.95 1.28
C ALA A 121 -8.20 -5.63 0.71
N ALA A 122 -8.85 -4.51 0.98
CA ALA A 122 -8.36 -3.18 0.56
C ALA A 122 -7.22 -2.64 1.45
N THR A 123 -6.83 -3.38 2.49
CA THR A 123 -5.95 -2.87 3.56
C THR A 123 -4.47 -3.23 3.36
N PRO A 124 -4.04 -4.50 3.19
CA PRO A 124 -2.68 -4.94 3.51
C PRO A 124 -1.56 -4.19 2.79
N LEU A 125 -1.51 -4.29 1.46
CA LEU A 125 -0.39 -3.75 0.68
C LEU A 125 -0.25 -2.24 0.87
N SER A 126 -1.36 -1.51 0.77
CA SER A 126 -1.33 -0.04 0.81
C SER A 126 -1.03 0.50 2.21
N SER A 127 -1.60 -0.12 3.24
CA SER A 127 -1.35 0.29 4.63
C SER A 127 0.06 -0.05 5.09
N LEU A 128 0.58 -1.24 4.72
CA LEU A 128 1.98 -1.62 4.98
C LEU A 128 2.95 -0.68 4.27
N THR A 129 2.68 -0.35 2.99
CA THR A 129 3.51 0.59 2.25
C THR A 129 3.57 1.95 2.96
N ALA A 130 2.43 2.50 3.35
CA ALA A 130 2.39 3.77 4.06
C ALA A 130 3.04 3.70 5.44
N TYR A 131 2.76 2.64 6.21
CA TYR A 131 3.32 2.44 7.53
C TYR A 131 4.85 2.35 7.49
N GLN A 132 5.39 1.52 6.61
CA GLN A 132 6.84 1.34 6.47
C GLN A 132 7.51 2.59 5.89
N ALA A 133 6.86 3.29 4.95
CA ALA A 133 7.37 4.56 4.43
C ALA A 133 7.53 5.62 5.52
N LEU A 134 6.57 5.73 6.44
CA LEU A 134 6.58 6.74 7.50
C LEU A 134 7.51 6.37 8.66
N PHE A 135 7.46 5.10 9.12
CA PHE A 135 8.04 4.69 10.40
C PHE A 135 9.29 3.80 10.29
N THR A 136 9.51 3.14 9.16
CA THR A 136 10.67 2.26 8.96
C THR A 136 11.72 2.91 8.06
N GLN A 137 11.28 3.49 6.95
CA GLN A 137 12.15 4.18 5.98
C GLN A 137 12.28 5.66 6.32
N GLY A 138 11.19 6.26 6.75
CA GLY A 138 11.12 7.64 7.20
C GLY A 138 11.58 7.81 8.64
N ASN A 139 11.39 9.02 9.17
CA ASN A 139 11.89 9.45 10.45
C ASN A 139 10.80 9.73 11.51
N LEU A 140 9.55 9.30 11.28
CA LEU A 140 8.50 9.49 12.26
C LEU A 140 8.63 8.51 13.43
N CYS A 141 8.35 9.00 14.63
CA CYS A 141 8.34 8.19 15.85
C CYS A 141 7.08 7.34 15.92
N VAL A 142 7.20 6.03 15.67
CA VAL A 142 6.06 5.08 15.64
C VAL A 142 5.35 4.95 16.99
N ALA A 143 6.02 5.17 18.13
CA ALA A 143 5.43 5.12 19.45
C ALA A 143 4.25 6.11 19.63
N ALA A 144 4.19 7.16 18.81
CA ALA A 144 3.06 8.08 18.76
C ALA A 144 1.73 7.40 18.44
N LEU A 145 1.73 6.34 17.65
CA LEU A 145 0.52 5.55 17.32
C LEU A 145 -0.05 4.84 18.56
N ALA A 146 0.81 4.46 19.49
CA ALA A 146 0.43 3.88 20.79
C ALA A 146 0.07 4.94 21.84
N GLY A 147 0.08 6.23 21.47
CA GLY A 147 -0.31 7.32 22.38
C GLY A 147 0.84 7.97 23.15
N ASP A 148 2.10 7.63 22.84
CA ASP A 148 3.27 8.26 23.46
C ASP A 148 3.31 9.76 23.12
N GLN A 149 3.19 10.60 24.17
CA GLN A 149 3.11 12.05 24.02
C GLN A 149 4.44 12.68 23.60
N VAL A 150 5.57 12.11 24.01
CA VAL A 150 6.90 12.59 23.62
C VAL A 150 7.11 12.35 22.12
N ALA A 151 6.76 11.16 21.65
CA ALA A 151 6.78 10.82 20.23
C ALA A 151 5.85 11.73 19.40
N LYS A 152 4.64 12.01 19.89
CA LYS A 152 3.72 12.95 19.23
C LYS A 152 4.29 14.36 19.15
N ASN A 153 4.89 14.85 20.24
CA ASN A 153 5.51 16.18 20.25
C ASN A 153 6.70 16.26 19.28
N THR A 154 7.48 15.18 19.17
CA THR A 154 8.56 15.07 18.17
C THR A 154 8.01 15.15 16.75
N ASN A 155 6.97 14.35 16.45
CA ASN A 155 6.35 14.33 15.12
C ASN A 155 5.64 15.66 14.79
N ALA A 156 5.13 16.39 15.79
CA ALA A 156 4.41 17.66 15.60
C ALA A 156 5.28 18.78 14.99
N SER A 157 6.60 18.68 15.10
CA SER A 157 7.53 19.61 14.46
C SER A 157 7.80 19.29 12.99
N LEU A 158 7.35 18.13 12.49
CA LEU A 158 7.66 17.63 11.15
C LEU A 158 6.56 17.98 10.15
N ARG A 159 6.97 18.11 8.90
CA ARG A 159 6.11 18.32 7.73
C ARG A 159 6.31 17.16 6.76
N VAL A 160 5.22 16.53 6.36
CA VAL A 160 5.21 15.37 5.45
C VAL A 160 4.43 15.71 4.19
N LEU A 161 5.04 15.54 3.02
CA LEU A 161 4.38 15.67 1.73
C LEU A 161 4.15 14.27 1.14
N VAL A 162 2.94 14.02 0.62
CA VAL A 162 2.62 12.79 -0.11
C VAL A 162 2.11 13.11 -1.51
N THR A 163 2.77 12.52 -2.51
CA THR A 163 2.31 12.59 -3.90
C THR A 163 1.12 11.64 -4.09
N SER A 164 0.23 11.96 -5.06
CA SER A 164 -0.99 11.16 -5.31
C SER A 164 -1.79 10.84 -4.03
N ALA A 165 -2.05 11.88 -3.23
CA ALA A 165 -2.64 11.78 -1.89
C ALA A 165 -4.01 11.07 -1.81
N SER A 166 -4.78 11.06 -2.92
CA SER A 166 -6.07 10.37 -3.02
C SER A 166 -5.97 8.90 -3.46
N SER A 167 -4.76 8.42 -3.78
CA SER A 167 -4.52 7.01 -4.10
C SER A 167 -4.69 6.10 -2.88
N SER A 168 -4.61 4.79 -3.10
CA SER A 168 -4.68 3.82 -2.01
C SER A 168 -3.57 4.02 -0.97
N VAL A 169 -2.31 4.16 -1.40
CA VAL A 169 -1.18 4.40 -0.47
C VAL A 169 -1.25 5.81 0.12
N GLY A 170 -1.48 6.84 -0.71
CA GLY A 170 -1.52 8.23 -0.26
C GLY A 170 -2.56 8.48 0.82
N SER A 171 -3.74 7.86 0.71
CA SER A 171 -4.80 7.96 1.72
C SER A 171 -4.38 7.35 3.07
N TRP A 172 -3.60 6.26 3.08
CA TRP A 172 -3.04 5.68 4.29
C TRP A 172 -1.92 6.55 4.88
N VAL A 173 -1.05 7.14 4.04
CA VAL A 173 0.00 8.07 4.50
C VAL A 173 -0.61 9.22 5.28
N ILE A 174 -1.65 9.86 4.74
CA ILE A 174 -2.32 10.99 5.42
C ILE A 174 -2.90 10.56 6.77
N GLN A 175 -3.65 9.45 6.81
CA GLN A 175 -4.29 8.99 8.03
C GLN A 175 -3.26 8.61 9.10
N LEU A 176 -2.21 7.87 8.73
CA LEU A 176 -1.17 7.44 9.68
C LEU A 176 -0.32 8.62 10.16
N ALA A 177 -0.02 9.61 9.30
CA ALA A 177 0.68 10.83 9.68
C ALA A 177 -0.16 11.67 10.69
N ARG A 178 -1.47 11.79 10.46
CA ARG A 178 -2.40 12.43 11.42
C ARG A 178 -2.39 11.72 12.77
N GLU A 179 -2.51 10.39 12.77
CA GLU A 179 -2.51 9.60 14.01
C GLU A 179 -1.19 9.66 14.76
N ALA A 180 -0.08 9.80 14.02
CA ALA A 180 1.25 10.01 14.59
C ALA A 180 1.48 11.45 15.11
N GLY A 181 0.53 12.38 14.90
CA GLY A 181 0.62 13.75 15.40
C GLY A 181 1.52 14.66 14.56
N VAL A 182 1.69 14.38 13.25
CA VAL A 182 2.49 15.22 12.35
C VAL A 182 1.86 16.62 12.22
N GLY A 183 2.68 17.68 12.35
CA GLY A 183 2.19 19.06 12.38
C GLY A 183 1.78 19.59 11.01
N GLY A 184 2.50 19.22 9.93
CA GLY A 184 2.17 19.60 8.55
C GLY A 184 1.97 18.37 7.68
N ILE A 185 0.77 18.14 7.13
CA ILE A 185 0.46 17.01 6.24
C ILE A 185 0.02 17.59 4.90
N ILE A 186 0.92 17.54 3.92
CA ILE A 186 0.74 18.15 2.61
C ILE A 186 0.35 17.07 1.61
N GLY A 187 -0.85 17.16 1.03
CA GLY A 187 -1.34 16.23 0.04
C GLY A 187 -1.35 16.81 -1.38
N VAL A 188 -0.67 16.13 -2.31
CA VAL A 188 -0.73 16.48 -3.74
C VAL A 188 -1.88 15.72 -4.39
N THR A 189 -2.85 16.42 -4.94
CA THR A 189 -4.05 15.82 -5.54
C THR A 189 -4.68 16.71 -6.60
N SER A 190 -5.74 16.23 -7.27
CA SER A 190 -6.54 17.07 -8.16
C SER A 190 -7.67 17.77 -7.41
N THR A 191 -8.16 18.88 -7.98
CA THR A 191 -9.26 19.72 -7.45
C THR A 191 -10.43 18.90 -6.91
N LYS A 192 -10.88 17.88 -7.65
CA LYS A 192 -12.02 17.02 -7.26
C LYS A 192 -11.81 16.21 -5.98
N ASN A 193 -10.57 16.03 -5.54
CA ASN A 193 -10.21 15.22 -4.38
C ASN A 193 -9.82 16.05 -3.14
N ILE A 194 -9.77 17.37 -3.23
CA ILE A 194 -9.35 18.27 -2.13
C ILE A 194 -10.17 18.00 -0.85
N GLY A 195 -11.50 18.02 -0.96
CA GLY A 195 -12.37 17.79 0.19
C GLY A 195 -12.17 16.40 0.80
N PHE A 196 -11.92 15.39 -0.03
CA PHE A 196 -11.66 14.03 0.42
C PHE A 196 -10.37 13.94 1.23
N ILE A 197 -9.24 14.40 0.71
CA ILE A 197 -7.97 14.26 1.45
C ILE A 197 -7.90 15.14 2.69
N ARG A 198 -8.58 16.30 2.71
CA ARG A 198 -8.78 17.09 3.93
C ARG A 198 -9.54 16.30 5.01
N SER A 199 -10.58 15.57 4.62
CA SER A 199 -11.34 14.73 5.57
C SER A 199 -10.51 13.60 6.18
N LEU A 200 -9.42 13.17 5.51
CA LEU A 200 -8.47 12.18 6.03
C LEU A 200 -7.44 12.78 7.00
N GLY A 201 -7.25 14.12 6.97
CA GLY A 201 -6.32 14.81 7.86
C GLY A 201 -5.22 15.63 7.17
N ALA A 202 -5.28 15.82 5.84
CA ALA A 202 -4.36 16.72 5.16
C ALA A 202 -4.59 18.17 5.64
N THR A 203 -3.51 18.82 6.09
CA THR A 203 -3.55 20.21 6.59
C THR A 203 -3.33 21.20 5.46
N GLU A 204 -2.54 20.84 4.45
CA GLU A 204 -2.24 21.63 3.28
C GLU A 204 -2.43 20.82 1.99
N ILE A 205 -2.73 21.50 0.90
CA ILE A 205 -3.05 20.88 -0.39
C ILE A 205 -2.23 21.55 -1.49
N ILE A 206 -1.65 20.70 -2.35
CA ILE A 206 -1.15 21.11 -3.65
C ILE A 206 -2.11 20.54 -4.70
N ASP A 207 -2.85 21.41 -5.36
CA ASP A 207 -3.68 21.01 -6.50
C ASP A 207 -2.82 21.02 -7.75
N TYR A 208 -2.48 19.84 -8.24
CA TYR A 208 -1.61 19.71 -9.42
C TYR A 208 -2.29 20.15 -10.74
N MET A 209 -3.58 20.50 -10.70
CA MET A 209 -4.29 21.11 -11.83
C MET A 209 -4.01 22.61 -11.92
N ASP A 210 -3.53 23.23 -10.84
CA ASP A 210 -3.26 24.66 -10.71
C ASP A 210 -1.75 24.96 -10.66
N GLN A 211 -0.99 24.21 -9.85
CA GLN A 211 0.44 24.40 -9.67
C GLN A 211 1.15 23.08 -9.36
N ASP A 212 2.41 22.96 -9.73
CA ASP A 212 3.23 21.82 -9.33
C ASP A 212 3.89 22.01 -7.94
N ILE A 213 4.64 21.01 -7.49
CA ILE A 213 5.29 21.03 -6.17
C ILE A 213 6.40 22.10 -6.14
N SER A 214 7.15 22.29 -7.25
CA SER A 214 8.24 23.26 -7.31
C SER A 214 7.73 24.71 -7.27
N ASP A 215 6.64 25.00 -7.97
CA ASP A 215 5.99 26.30 -7.91
C ASP A 215 5.43 26.60 -6.53
N TRP A 216 4.80 25.59 -5.91
CA TRP A 216 4.23 25.73 -4.57
C TRP A 216 5.28 26.10 -3.50
N VAL A 217 6.46 25.45 -3.53
CA VAL A 217 7.52 25.74 -2.56
C VAL A 217 8.29 27.03 -2.91
N ALA A 218 8.42 27.36 -4.19
CA ALA A 218 9.10 28.59 -4.62
C ALA A 218 8.41 29.87 -4.13
N TYR A 219 7.09 29.80 -3.92
CA TYR A 219 6.32 30.93 -3.38
C TYR A 219 6.71 31.28 -1.94
N ASP A 220 7.08 30.29 -1.12
CA ASP A 220 7.49 30.49 0.26
C ASP A 220 8.38 29.30 0.72
N GLN A 221 9.65 29.57 0.98
CA GLN A 221 10.62 28.55 1.41
C GLN A 221 10.29 27.93 2.78
N SER A 222 9.47 28.58 3.62
CA SER A 222 8.99 27.98 4.87
C SER A 222 8.08 26.76 4.64
N ARG A 223 7.66 26.52 3.39
CA ARG A 223 6.90 25.35 2.95
C ARG A 223 7.74 24.10 2.76
N GLU A 224 9.07 24.19 2.80
CA GLU A 224 9.92 23.01 2.73
C GLU A 224 9.50 21.94 3.74
N VAL A 225 9.67 20.67 3.36
CA VAL A 225 9.17 19.54 4.14
C VAL A 225 10.31 18.61 4.59
N ASP A 226 10.09 17.92 5.70
CA ASP A 226 11.04 17.02 6.33
C ASP A 226 11.08 15.64 5.64
N LEU A 227 9.93 15.20 5.17
CA LEU A 227 9.72 13.88 4.60
C LEU A 227 8.79 13.97 3.40
N ILE A 228 9.20 13.37 2.30
CA ILE A 228 8.37 13.19 1.11
C ILE A 228 8.14 11.70 0.90
N ILE A 229 6.87 11.34 0.74
CA ILE A 229 6.46 9.99 0.34
C ILE A 229 5.94 10.07 -1.10
N ASP A 230 6.73 9.57 -2.03
CA ASP A 230 6.33 9.53 -3.43
C ASP A 230 5.71 8.17 -3.78
N THR A 231 4.49 8.25 -4.33
CA THR A 231 3.68 7.08 -4.69
C THR A 231 3.29 7.05 -6.16
N ILE A 232 3.93 7.89 -7.00
CA ILE A 232 3.58 7.99 -8.42
C ILE A 232 4.81 8.07 -9.34
N GLY A 233 5.96 8.56 -8.88
CA GLY A 233 7.17 8.72 -9.70
C GLY A 233 7.10 9.84 -10.74
N GLY A 234 7.94 9.74 -11.77
CA GLY A 234 7.96 10.66 -12.91
C GLY A 234 8.20 12.13 -12.54
N PRO A 235 7.50 13.08 -13.19
CA PRO A 235 7.68 14.51 -12.93
C PRO A 235 7.41 14.90 -11.47
N SER A 236 6.43 14.25 -10.82
CA SER A 236 6.10 14.52 -9.42
C SER A 236 7.27 14.23 -8.48
N LEU A 237 8.00 13.14 -8.73
CA LEU A 237 9.19 12.79 -7.97
C LEU A 237 10.34 13.79 -8.23
N ALA A 238 10.49 14.26 -9.49
CA ALA A 238 11.47 15.29 -9.83
C ALA A 238 11.17 16.62 -9.11
N TYR A 239 9.92 17.08 -9.14
CA TYR A 239 9.50 18.31 -8.46
C TYR A 239 9.65 18.21 -6.94
N SER A 240 9.55 17.03 -6.36
CA SER A 240 9.73 16.78 -4.92
C SER A 240 11.10 17.22 -4.40
N TRP A 241 12.14 17.19 -5.23
CA TRP A 241 13.48 17.65 -4.87
C TRP A 241 13.56 19.15 -4.53
N HIS A 242 12.65 19.96 -5.06
CA HIS A 242 12.56 21.39 -4.72
C HIS A 242 11.93 21.60 -3.35
N ALA A 243 11.02 20.72 -2.93
CA ALA A 243 10.26 20.86 -1.69
C ALA A 243 10.92 20.21 -0.46
N VAL A 244 11.81 19.22 -0.65
CA VAL A 244 12.54 18.66 0.49
C VAL A 244 13.50 19.70 1.06
N ARG A 245 13.58 19.81 2.40
CA ARG A 245 14.56 20.66 3.06
C ARG A 245 15.95 20.04 3.04
N GLU A 246 16.98 20.82 3.32
CA GLU A 246 18.34 20.32 3.53
C GLU A 246 18.36 19.28 4.64
N GLY A 247 18.93 18.10 4.38
CA GLY A 247 18.95 16.96 5.32
C GLY A 247 17.64 16.21 5.48
N GLY A 248 16.59 16.56 4.73
CA GLY A 248 15.30 15.87 4.73
C GLY A 248 15.35 14.51 4.02
N ASN A 249 14.20 13.85 3.87
CA ASN A 249 14.08 12.52 3.30
C ASN A 249 13.11 12.48 2.12
N ILE A 250 13.46 11.77 1.06
CA ILE A 250 12.58 11.42 -0.08
C ILE A 250 12.49 9.89 -0.16
N ILE A 251 11.32 9.35 0.11
CA ILE A 251 11.02 7.92 0.03
C ILE A 251 10.09 7.67 -1.15
N SER A 252 10.51 6.90 -2.14
CA SER A 252 9.66 6.54 -3.28
C SER A 252 9.39 5.03 -3.34
N VAL A 253 8.19 4.67 -3.76
CA VAL A 253 7.77 3.30 -4.06
C VAL A 253 7.60 3.05 -5.56
N CYS A 254 7.90 4.05 -6.39
CA CYS A 254 7.67 4.03 -7.84
C CYS A 254 8.92 4.28 -8.68
N GLY A 255 10.05 4.66 -8.06
CA GLY A 255 11.29 4.94 -8.79
C GLY A 255 12.44 5.32 -7.86
N PHE A 256 13.62 5.44 -8.43
CA PHE A 256 14.84 5.84 -7.71
C PHE A 256 14.92 7.37 -7.66
N PRO A 257 14.78 8.02 -6.49
CA PRO A 257 14.71 9.49 -6.41
C PRO A 257 15.94 10.18 -6.99
N GLU A 258 17.16 9.66 -6.77
CA GLU A 258 18.38 10.26 -7.31
C GLU A 258 18.41 10.32 -8.84
N GLN A 259 17.82 9.34 -9.52
CA GLN A 259 17.72 9.33 -10.99
C GLN A 259 16.73 10.37 -11.53
N SER A 260 15.82 10.84 -10.65
CA SER A 260 14.82 11.88 -10.98
C SER A 260 15.24 13.26 -10.51
N ARG A 261 16.44 13.43 -9.93
CA ARG A 261 16.92 14.71 -9.42
C ARG A 261 17.12 15.72 -10.56
N PRO A 262 16.47 16.87 -10.52
CA PRO A 262 16.65 17.90 -11.56
C PRO A 262 18.07 18.47 -11.57
N GLU A 263 18.57 18.80 -12.77
CA GLU A 263 19.83 19.53 -12.91
C GLU A 263 19.78 20.85 -12.14
N GLY A 264 20.87 21.18 -11.45
CA GLY A 264 20.97 22.42 -10.65
C GLY A 264 20.39 22.33 -9.23
N VAL A 265 19.68 21.26 -8.87
CA VAL A 265 19.27 21.05 -7.47
C VAL A 265 20.46 20.50 -6.66
N THR A 266 20.97 21.35 -5.76
CA THR A 266 22.15 21.04 -4.93
C THR A 266 21.83 20.61 -3.51
N LYS A 267 20.56 20.66 -3.09
CA LYS A 267 20.11 20.24 -1.76
C LYS A 267 20.54 18.81 -1.46
N LYS A 268 21.07 18.58 -0.27
CA LYS A 268 21.39 17.24 0.23
C LYS A 268 20.20 16.71 1.00
N ALA A 269 19.61 15.64 0.50
CA ALA A 269 18.55 14.89 1.17
C ALA A 269 18.89 13.40 1.15
N ASN A 270 18.42 12.67 2.15
CA ASN A 270 18.44 11.21 2.09
C ASN A 270 17.36 10.75 1.13
N SER A 271 17.69 9.87 0.21
CA SER A 271 16.72 9.41 -0.77
C SER A 271 16.78 7.89 -0.93
N SER A 272 15.63 7.26 -1.00
CA SER A 272 15.55 5.82 -1.19
C SER A 272 14.31 5.41 -2.00
N PHE A 273 14.51 4.40 -2.84
CA PHE A 273 13.44 3.56 -3.35
C PHE A 273 13.34 2.33 -2.44
N TYR A 274 12.11 1.90 -2.10
CA TYR A 274 11.94 0.68 -1.34
C TYR A 274 10.74 -0.13 -1.83
N LEU A 275 10.81 -1.43 -1.60
CA LEU A 275 9.69 -2.35 -1.79
C LEU A 275 9.12 -2.72 -0.42
N VAL A 276 7.79 -2.71 -0.31
CA VAL A 276 7.09 -3.04 0.93
C VAL A 276 7.35 -4.50 1.33
N ASN A 277 7.68 -4.71 2.60
CA ASN A 277 7.83 -6.04 3.16
C ASN A 277 6.49 -6.60 3.67
N PRO A 278 6.14 -7.84 3.36
CA PRO A 278 5.01 -8.51 3.96
C PRO A 278 5.31 -8.81 5.44
N LYS A 279 4.61 -8.14 6.34
CA LYS A 279 4.93 -8.22 7.76
C LYS A 279 3.66 -8.16 8.62
N GLY A 280 3.26 -9.30 9.15
CA GLY A 280 2.06 -9.45 9.96
C GLY A 280 2.06 -8.60 11.22
N THR A 281 3.22 -8.39 11.87
CA THR A 281 3.31 -7.54 13.08
C THR A 281 3.04 -6.06 12.80
N ASP A 282 3.36 -5.57 11.60
CA ASP A 282 2.99 -4.21 11.21
C ASP A 282 1.48 -4.13 10.94
N LEU A 283 0.89 -5.20 10.34
CA LEU A 283 -0.56 -5.33 10.20
C LEU A 283 -1.28 -5.41 11.56
N ASP A 284 -0.71 -6.10 12.56
CA ASP A 284 -1.28 -6.12 13.92
C ASP A 284 -1.39 -4.70 14.48
N SER A 285 -0.37 -3.86 14.27
CA SER A 285 -0.40 -2.44 14.67
C SER A 285 -1.49 -1.65 13.93
N ILE A 286 -1.65 -1.89 12.63
CA ILE A 286 -2.69 -1.28 11.80
C ILE A 286 -4.09 -1.77 12.22
N THR A 287 -4.24 -3.07 12.55
CA THR A 287 -5.48 -3.65 13.09
C THR A 287 -5.96 -2.89 14.33
N HIS A 288 -5.06 -2.61 15.28
CA HIS A 288 -5.41 -1.85 16.48
C HIS A 288 -5.94 -0.44 16.16
N LEU A 289 -5.35 0.24 15.20
CA LEU A 289 -5.83 1.56 14.77
C LEU A 289 -7.19 1.49 14.08
N ILE A 290 -7.42 0.47 13.27
CA ILE A 290 -8.71 0.25 12.59
C ILE A 290 -9.80 -0.10 13.60
N GLU A 291 -9.55 -1.03 14.53
CA GLU A 291 -10.52 -1.44 15.55
C GLU A 291 -10.87 -0.31 16.52
N ALA A 292 -9.99 0.69 16.65
CA ALA A 292 -10.24 1.91 17.40
C ALA A 292 -10.91 3.03 16.56
N ASP A 293 -11.34 2.75 15.32
CA ASP A 293 -11.93 3.70 14.37
C ASP A 293 -11.06 4.95 14.07
N ARG A 294 -9.74 4.82 14.26
CA ARG A 294 -8.78 5.92 14.04
C ARG A 294 -8.37 6.05 12.58
N VAL A 295 -8.27 4.93 11.87
CA VAL A 295 -7.95 4.84 10.44
C VAL A 295 -8.86 3.83 9.74
N LYS A 296 -9.03 3.97 8.42
CA LYS A 296 -9.88 3.05 7.65
C LYS A 296 -9.38 2.87 6.22
N PRO A 297 -9.58 1.69 5.61
CA PRO A 297 -9.35 1.50 4.18
C PRO A 297 -10.35 2.31 3.35
N ILE A 298 -9.93 2.69 2.15
CA ILE A 298 -10.78 3.34 1.16
C ILE A 298 -11.01 2.36 0.02
N VAL A 299 -12.26 1.99 -0.19
CA VAL A 299 -12.70 1.13 -1.29
C VAL A 299 -13.30 2.00 -2.39
N ASP A 300 -12.71 1.93 -3.58
CA ASP A 300 -13.21 2.64 -4.77
C ASP A 300 -14.38 1.90 -5.41
N SER A 301 -14.24 0.60 -5.61
CA SER A 301 -15.27 -0.26 -6.18
C SER A 301 -15.01 -1.73 -5.89
N VAL A 302 -16.05 -2.54 -6.06
CA VAL A 302 -16.02 -4.00 -5.90
C VAL A 302 -16.39 -4.65 -7.22
N VAL A 303 -15.71 -5.72 -7.56
CA VAL A 303 -15.90 -6.51 -8.79
C VAL A 303 -16.09 -7.97 -8.39
N GLU A 304 -17.04 -8.67 -9.00
CA GLU A 304 -17.22 -10.11 -8.77
C GLU A 304 -16.10 -10.93 -9.41
N PHE A 305 -15.84 -12.13 -8.90
CA PHE A 305 -14.73 -12.98 -9.34
C PHE A 305 -14.73 -13.26 -10.85
N ASP A 306 -15.89 -13.53 -11.42
CA ASP A 306 -15.99 -13.85 -12.86
C ASP A 306 -15.77 -12.60 -13.75
N ASP A 307 -15.88 -11.40 -13.19
CA ASP A 307 -15.63 -10.11 -13.83
C ASP A 307 -14.22 -9.52 -13.55
N PHE A 308 -13.34 -10.30 -12.95
CA PHE A 308 -12.02 -9.88 -12.42
C PHE A 308 -11.23 -8.93 -13.33
N ALA A 309 -11.26 -9.12 -14.65
CA ALA A 309 -10.52 -8.31 -15.61
C ALA A 309 -10.81 -6.81 -15.46
N LYS A 310 -12.08 -6.45 -15.18
CA LYS A 310 -12.51 -5.06 -14.94
C LYS A 310 -11.76 -4.40 -13.77
N ALA A 311 -11.35 -5.20 -12.76
CA ALA A 311 -10.61 -4.67 -11.63
C ALA A 311 -9.19 -4.26 -12.01
N TRP A 312 -8.47 -5.11 -12.75
CA TRP A 312 -7.11 -4.80 -13.23
C TRP A 312 -7.14 -3.66 -14.24
N GLU A 313 -8.04 -3.70 -15.23
CA GLU A 313 -8.21 -2.61 -16.21
C GLU A 313 -8.44 -1.26 -15.53
N LYS A 314 -9.31 -1.23 -14.50
CA LYS A 314 -9.61 0.00 -13.77
C LYS A 314 -8.42 0.52 -12.98
N VAL A 315 -7.64 -0.37 -12.37
CA VAL A 315 -6.44 0.00 -11.60
C VAL A 315 -5.34 0.50 -12.52
N GLU A 316 -5.10 -0.16 -13.67
CA GLU A 316 -4.11 0.26 -14.64
C GLU A 316 -4.46 1.60 -15.31
N ALA A 317 -5.74 1.86 -15.59
CA ALA A 317 -6.20 3.15 -16.07
C ALA A 317 -5.90 4.31 -15.11
N GLY A 318 -5.67 4.02 -13.81
CA GLY A 318 -5.45 5.02 -12.77
C GLY A 318 -6.75 5.74 -12.38
N HIS A 319 -6.61 6.83 -11.64
CA HIS A 319 -7.75 7.66 -11.19
C HIS A 319 -8.68 7.01 -10.16
N THR A 320 -8.30 5.86 -9.58
CA THR A 320 -9.04 5.24 -8.49
C THR A 320 -8.84 6.02 -7.18
N ARG A 321 -9.87 6.10 -6.38
CA ARG A 321 -9.80 6.63 -5.01
C ARG A 321 -9.75 5.45 -4.04
N GLY A 322 -8.54 5.09 -3.58
CA GLY A 322 -8.35 3.88 -2.77
C GLY A 322 -8.21 2.62 -3.64
N LYS A 323 -8.74 1.49 -3.17
CA LYS A 323 -8.56 0.15 -3.78
C LYS A 323 -9.79 -0.29 -4.57
N VAL A 324 -9.55 -0.97 -5.68
CA VAL A 324 -10.53 -1.83 -6.34
C VAL A 324 -10.40 -3.22 -5.73
N VAL A 325 -11.50 -3.86 -5.36
CA VAL A 325 -11.50 -5.17 -4.70
C VAL A 325 -12.23 -6.19 -5.55
N VAL A 326 -11.65 -7.38 -5.67
CA VAL A 326 -12.30 -8.55 -6.31
C VAL A 326 -12.83 -9.45 -5.22
N LYS A 327 -14.14 -9.69 -5.22
CA LYS A 327 -14.83 -10.62 -4.35
C LYS A 327 -14.68 -12.02 -4.91
N ILE A 328 -13.93 -12.89 -4.19
CA ILE A 328 -13.59 -14.26 -4.65
C ILE A 328 -14.66 -15.26 -4.25
N SER A 329 -15.14 -15.22 -2.99
CA SER A 329 -16.22 -16.10 -2.53
C SER A 329 -17.35 -15.32 -1.88
N GLY A 330 -18.57 -15.83 -1.98
CA GLY A 330 -19.71 -15.31 -1.24
C GLY A 330 -19.47 -15.42 0.28
N GLU A 331 -20.10 -14.51 1.04
CA GLU A 331 -20.23 -14.67 2.49
C GLU A 331 -20.90 -16.00 2.80
N MET A 332 -20.31 -16.81 3.71
CA MET A 332 -21.04 -17.81 4.45
C MET A 332 -21.55 -17.21 5.73
#